data_3e127c65f63ed748785bfaa6c61a997a
#
_entry.id   3e127c65f63ed748785bfaa6c61a997a
#
_cell.length_a   1.000
_cell.length_b   1.000
_cell.length_c   1.000
_cell.angle_alpha   90.00
_cell.angle_beta   90.00
_cell.angle_gamma   90.00
#
_symmetry.space_group_name_H-M   'P 1'
#
loop_
_entity.id
_entity.type
_entity.pdbx_description
1 polymer ?
#
loop_
_entity_poly.entity_id
_entity_poly.type
_entity_poly.pdbx_seq_one_letter_code
_entity_poly.pdbx_strand_id
1 'polypeptide(L)'
;MSLAYLLYSPVELACAVGNNAKLLRLSKNMSRKTLAERSGVSESSIKRFEQTGSITLEAMILLAVALDEMEQISLLFKPANPKSHEELKNAKRKRGTK
;
A
#
# COMPACT_ATOMS: atom_id res chain seq x y z
N MET A 1 -13.50 6.37 -12.57
CA MET A 1 -12.12 5.89 -12.76
C MET A 1 -11.46 6.62 -13.92
N SER A 2 -10.23 7.08 -13.70
CA SER A 2 -9.49 7.79 -14.76
C SER A 2 -9.06 6.83 -15.86
N LEU A 3 -9.07 7.29 -17.11
CA LEU A 3 -8.56 6.52 -18.25
C LEU A 3 -7.10 6.12 -18.08
N ALA A 4 -6.32 6.91 -17.32
CA ALA A 4 -4.91 6.61 -17.08
C ALA A 4 -4.71 5.26 -16.40
N TYR A 5 -5.61 4.84 -15.52
CA TYR A 5 -5.53 3.53 -14.87
C TYR A 5 -5.74 2.37 -15.83
N LEU A 6 -6.49 2.58 -16.88
CA LEU A 6 -6.74 1.55 -17.88
C LEU A 6 -5.53 1.32 -18.79
N LEU A 7 -4.60 2.30 -18.83
CA LEU A 7 -3.41 2.23 -19.67
C LEU A 7 -2.21 1.62 -18.95
N TYR A 8 -2.27 1.47 -17.62
CA TYR A 8 -1.20 0.84 -16.86
C TYR A 8 -1.34 -0.67 -16.83
N SER A 9 -0.22 -1.36 -17.05
CA SER A 9 -0.13 -2.77 -16.69
C SER A 9 0.02 -2.87 -15.16
N PRO A 10 -0.24 -4.06 -14.57
CA PRO A 10 0.00 -4.26 -13.14
C PRO A 10 1.43 -3.93 -12.71
N VAL A 11 2.42 -4.26 -13.53
CA VAL A 11 3.82 -3.97 -13.24
C VAL A 11 4.08 -2.46 -13.25
N GLU A 12 3.55 -1.76 -14.24
CA GLU A 12 3.69 -0.31 -14.34
C GLU A 12 3.02 0.39 -13.17
N LEU A 13 1.86 -0.09 -12.76
CA LEU A 13 1.16 0.47 -11.60
C LEU A 13 1.95 0.23 -10.31
N ALA A 14 2.52 -0.96 -10.14
CA ALA A 14 3.37 -1.25 -8.99
C ALA A 14 4.58 -0.31 -8.96
N CYS A 15 5.21 -0.09 -10.12
CA CYS A 15 6.31 0.86 -10.25
C CYS A 15 5.89 2.28 -9.85
N ALA A 16 4.70 2.70 -10.26
CA ALA A 16 4.17 4.01 -9.90
C ALA A 16 3.96 4.14 -8.39
N VAL A 17 3.44 3.09 -7.75
CA VAL A 17 3.27 3.06 -6.29
C VAL A 17 4.62 3.18 -5.57
N GLY A 18 5.62 2.42 -6.04
CA GLY A 18 6.98 2.50 -5.48
C GLY A 18 7.57 3.89 -5.62
N ASN A 19 7.39 4.52 -6.78
CA ASN A 19 7.87 5.89 -7.01
C ASN A 19 7.14 6.89 -6.10
N ASN A 20 5.85 6.70 -5.89
CA ASN A 20 5.08 7.54 -4.97
C ASN A 20 5.64 7.44 -3.54
N ALA A 21 6.00 6.24 -3.10
CA ALA A 21 6.61 6.04 -1.80
C ALA A 21 7.94 6.77 -1.69
N LYS A 22 8.76 6.74 -2.75
CA LYS A 22 10.02 7.48 -2.82
C LYS A 22 9.78 8.98 -2.67
N LEU A 23 8.84 9.52 -3.43
CA LEU A 23 8.53 10.96 -3.39
C LEU A 23 8.02 11.38 -2.01
N LEU A 24 7.18 10.56 -1.40
CA LEU A 24 6.68 10.82 -0.05
C LEU A 24 7.82 10.82 0.96
N ARG A 25 8.71 9.82 0.90
CA ARG A 25 9.88 9.77 1.76
C ARG A 25 10.74 11.03 1.63
N LEU A 26 11.00 11.43 0.39
CA LEU A 26 11.80 12.64 0.12
C LEU A 26 11.11 13.91 0.61
N SER A 27 9.78 13.98 0.49
CA SER A 27 9.01 15.14 0.97
C SER A 27 9.12 15.30 2.49
N LYS A 28 9.42 14.21 3.20
CA LYS A 28 9.63 14.21 4.65
C LYS A 28 11.10 14.34 5.02
N ASN A 29 11.97 14.67 4.06
CA ASN A 29 13.41 14.82 4.25
C ASN A 29 14.06 13.57 4.85
N MET A 30 13.63 12.42 4.42
CA MET A 30 14.05 11.15 4.98
C MET A 30 14.92 10.38 3.99
N SER A 31 16.09 9.91 4.44
CA SER A 31 16.92 9.00 3.65
C SER A 31 16.34 7.58 3.72
N ARG A 32 16.76 6.72 2.79
CA ARG A 32 16.40 5.30 2.88
C ARG A 32 16.91 4.68 4.18
N LYS A 33 18.10 5.08 4.61
CA LYS A 33 18.67 4.60 5.87
C LYS A 33 17.76 4.93 7.06
N THR A 34 17.30 6.16 7.14
CA THR A 34 16.41 6.61 8.21
C THR A 34 15.07 5.84 8.14
N LEU A 35 14.52 5.70 6.96
CA LEU A 35 13.28 4.95 6.79
C LEU A 35 13.45 3.49 7.19
N ALA A 36 14.58 2.88 6.84
CA ALA A 36 14.91 1.51 7.24
C ALA A 36 14.96 1.37 8.76
N GLU A 37 15.63 2.30 9.43
CA GLU A 37 15.72 2.29 10.89
C GLU A 37 14.35 2.42 11.55
N ARG A 38 13.49 3.28 11.03
CA ARG A 38 12.15 3.53 11.60
C ARG A 38 11.15 2.43 11.29
N SER A 39 11.26 1.82 10.13
CA SER A 39 10.28 0.82 9.67
C SER A 39 10.66 -0.61 10.01
N GLY A 40 11.94 -0.88 10.19
CA GLY A 40 12.45 -2.25 10.31
C GLY A 40 12.60 -2.95 8.96
N VAL A 41 12.35 -2.27 7.84
CA VAL A 41 12.54 -2.80 6.49
C VAL A 41 13.95 -2.45 6.03
N SER A 42 14.66 -3.39 5.41
CA SER A 42 16.04 -3.14 4.97
C SER A 42 16.11 -2.06 3.89
N GLU A 43 17.25 -1.35 3.85
CA GLU A 43 17.48 -0.33 2.81
C GLU A 43 17.37 -0.92 1.40
N SER A 44 17.87 -2.13 1.21
CA SER A 44 17.82 -2.80 -0.10
C SER A 44 16.39 -3.11 -0.52
N SER A 45 15.53 -3.51 0.43
CA SER A 45 14.11 -3.74 0.16
C SER A 45 13.40 -2.45 -0.19
N ILE A 46 13.70 -1.36 0.50
CA ILE A 46 13.13 -0.05 0.21
C ILE A 46 13.54 0.42 -1.18
N LYS A 47 14.82 0.31 -1.50
CA LYS A 47 15.35 0.68 -2.82
C LYS A 47 14.66 -0.11 -3.93
N ARG A 48 14.53 -1.43 -3.75
CA ARG A 48 13.89 -2.31 -4.71
C ARG A 48 12.43 -1.91 -4.91
N PHE A 49 11.71 -1.66 -3.84
CA PHE A 49 10.32 -1.23 -3.91
C PHE A 49 10.20 0.10 -4.67
N GLU A 50 11.02 1.08 -4.34
CA GLU A 50 10.99 2.38 -4.99
C GLU A 50 11.32 2.31 -6.48
N GLN A 51 12.15 1.37 -6.89
CA GLN A 51 12.57 1.22 -8.28
C GLN A 51 11.67 0.30 -9.10
N THR A 52 11.15 -0.76 -8.51
CA THR A 52 10.43 -1.80 -9.23
C THR A 52 8.99 -1.99 -8.80
N GLY A 53 8.61 -1.47 -7.64
CA GLY A 53 7.29 -1.73 -7.06
C GLY A 53 7.20 -3.09 -6.36
N SER A 54 8.27 -3.87 -6.32
CA SER A 54 8.26 -5.20 -5.70
C SER A 54 8.47 -5.09 -4.20
N ILE A 55 7.52 -5.59 -3.43
CA ILE A 55 7.56 -5.57 -1.96
C ILE A 55 6.51 -6.55 -1.43
N THR A 56 6.73 -7.10 -0.25
CA THR A 56 5.68 -7.85 0.42
C THR A 56 4.67 -6.89 1.03
N LEU A 57 3.43 -7.34 1.18
CA LEU A 57 2.41 -6.51 1.80
C LEU A 57 2.79 -6.10 3.21
N GLU A 58 3.36 -7.03 3.99
CA GLU A 58 3.80 -6.74 5.35
C GLU A 58 4.85 -5.62 5.38
N ALA A 59 5.86 -5.72 4.52
CA ALA A 59 6.90 -4.69 4.45
C ALA A 59 6.30 -3.33 4.03
N MET A 60 5.37 -3.33 3.06
CA MET A 60 4.70 -2.12 2.63
C MET A 60 3.93 -1.46 3.78
N ILE A 61 3.27 -2.27 4.60
CA ILE A 61 2.55 -1.76 5.78
C ILE A 61 3.53 -1.14 6.78
N LEU A 62 4.67 -1.78 7.02
CA LEU A 62 5.69 -1.23 7.91
C LEU A 62 6.22 0.11 7.41
N LEU A 63 6.43 0.25 6.09
CA LEU A 63 6.81 1.54 5.50
C LEU A 63 5.72 2.59 5.67
N ALA A 64 4.47 2.21 5.46
CA ALA A 64 3.34 3.12 5.62
C ALA A 64 3.24 3.66 7.05
N VAL A 65 3.44 2.80 8.04
CA VAL A 65 3.44 3.23 9.45
C VAL A 65 4.57 4.23 9.69
N ALA A 66 5.78 3.95 9.19
CA ALA A 66 6.94 4.82 9.37
C ALA A 66 6.78 6.16 8.64
N LEU A 67 6.03 6.17 7.53
CA LEU A 67 5.75 7.36 6.74
C LEU A 67 4.46 8.08 7.17
N ASP A 68 3.80 7.58 8.20
CA ASP A 68 2.54 8.14 8.71
C ASP A 68 1.40 8.09 7.68
N GLU A 69 1.34 7.00 6.93
CA GLU A 69 0.34 6.76 5.88
C GLU A 69 -0.51 5.51 6.15
N MET A 70 -0.57 5.08 7.40
CA MET A 70 -1.30 3.87 7.78
C MET A 70 -2.79 3.94 7.41
N GLU A 71 -3.40 5.12 7.54
CA GLU A 71 -4.81 5.31 7.22
C GLU A 71 -5.09 4.98 5.75
N GLN A 72 -4.23 5.42 4.83
CA GLN A 72 -4.40 5.15 3.41
C GLN A 72 -4.33 3.65 3.10
N ILE A 73 -3.40 2.96 3.74
CA ILE A 73 -3.26 1.51 3.57
C ILE A 73 -4.50 0.78 4.11
N SER A 74 -5.05 1.24 5.22
CA SER A 74 -6.23 0.61 5.83
C SER A 74 -7.48 0.70 4.96
N LEU A 75 -7.49 1.61 4.00
CA LEU A 75 -8.63 1.82 3.09
C LEU A 75 -8.55 0.96 1.83
N LEU A 76 -7.43 0.28 1.60
CA LEU A 76 -7.27 -0.53 0.39
C LEU A 76 -8.33 -1.63 0.33
N PHE A 77 -8.96 -1.74 -0.83
CA PHE A 77 -10.01 -2.72 -1.13
C PHE A 77 -11.26 -2.62 -0.26
N LYS A 78 -11.38 -1.59 0.57
CA LYS A 78 -12.63 -1.39 1.30
C LYS A 78 -13.75 -1.01 0.32
N PRO A 79 -14.96 -1.56 0.50
CA PRO A 79 -16.11 -1.11 -0.27
C PRO A 79 -16.35 0.38 -0.05
N ALA A 80 -16.64 1.11 -1.12
CA ALA A 80 -16.90 2.55 -1.03
C ALA A 80 -18.20 2.85 -0.28
N ASN A 81 -19.16 1.90 -0.29
CA ASN A 81 -20.46 2.06 0.34
C ASN A 81 -20.51 1.25 1.63
N PRO A 82 -20.65 1.88 2.81
CA PRO A 82 -20.75 1.17 4.08
C PRO A 82 -21.86 0.10 4.13
N LYS A 83 -22.98 0.36 3.46
CA LYS A 83 -24.08 -0.58 3.39
C LYS A 83 -23.66 -1.88 2.68
N SER A 84 -22.93 -1.76 1.56
CA SER A 84 -22.40 -2.92 0.85
C SER A 84 -21.44 -3.73 1.71
N HIS A 85 -20.65 -3.06 2.52
CA HIS A 85 -19.71 -3.70 3.44
C HIS A 85 -20.47 -4.54 4.47
N GLU A 86 -21.55 -4.03 5.04
CA GLU A 86 -22.38 -4.75 6.00
C GLU A 86 -23.06 -5.95 5.36
N GLU A 87 -23.55 -5.81 4.15
CA GLU A 87 -24.16 -6.91 3.40
C GLU A 87 -23.18 -8.05 3.19
N LEU A 88 -21.93 -7.75 2.85
CA LEU A 88 -20.89 -8.75 2.68
C LEU A 88 -20.58 -9.46 3.99
N LYS A 89 -20.53 -8.74 5.10
CA LYS A 89 -20.34 -9.34 6.43
C LYS A 89 -21.47 -10.31 6.74
N ASN A 90 -22.70 -9.93 6.50
CA ASN A 90 -23.86 -10.77 6.75
C ASN A 90 -23.85 -12.02 5.88
N ALA A 91 -23.47 -11.90 4.63
CA ALA A 91 -23.34 -13.05 3.73
C ALA A 91 -22.30 -14.05 4.22
N LYS A 92 -21.16 -13.56 4.71
CA LYS A 92 -20.12 -14.42 5.28
C LYS A 92 -20.59 -15.15 6.52
N ARG A 93 -21.33 -14.48 7.39
CA ARG A 93 -21.90 -15.11 8.60
C ARG A 93 -22.84 -16.26 8.25
N LYS A 94 -23.72 -16.05 7.28
CA LYS A 94 -24.64 -17.10 6.82
C LYS A 94 -23.88 -18.31 6.30
N ARG A 95 -22.81 -18.10 5.54
CA ARG A 95 -21.99 -19.20 5.02
C ARG A 95 -21.25 -19.92 6.14
N GLY A 96 -20.80 -19.18 7.14
CA GLY A 96 -20.07 -19.76 8.27
C GLY A 96 -20.90 -20.64 9.18
N THR A 97 -22.21 -20.58 9.09
CA THR A 97 -23.11 -21.36 9.94
C THR A 97 -23.51 -22.72 9.35
N LYS A 98 -23.05 -23.03 8.18
CA LYS A 98 -23.35 -24.33 7.56
C LYS A 98 -22.70 -25.49 8.31
#